data_08ea4bb10d9a5df1337a9eec5c9cf951
#
_entry.id   08ea4bb10d9a5df1337a9eec5c9cf951
#
_cell.length_a   1.000
_cell.length_b   1.000
_cell.length_c   1.000
_cell.angle_alpha   90.00
_cell.angle_beta   90.00
_cell.angle_gamma   90.00
#
_symmetry.space_group_name_H-M   'P 1'
#
loop_
_entity.id
_entity.type
_entity.pdbx_description
1 polymer ?
#
loop_
_entity_poly.entity_id
_entity_poly.type
_entity_poly.pdbx_seq_one_letter_code
_entity_poly.pdbx_strand_id
1 'polypeptide(L)'
;MDQKLAVLFMPDDMTLTKEQTPLMLRPILFCPILTWMVEELMGRGIERFFVVSDKRAHDMMRPYIPENADVVYVDGARHGEELLTLLKDEKGSVLIVNGAVLPVGVFSGGAVYSADAKECCKVLKEHGAFAAFPKGAEITKGFLPVGDDEELRSAQDMCRRKIADKHFAAGVSIMDPNNTYIDPRVKIGSGTVILPGTILRGRTVIGKNCTIGPNAMIRDCTVDDETEVNASQLNESTVGAHTTVGPFAYVRPNSKIGDHVKVGDFVEIKNSVIGNGTKISHLTYVGDSDCGERINFGCGTVTTNYDGFKKFRCTIGDDAFIGCNTNLIAPVTVGNGSYIAAGSTITDEVPADSLAIARERQVNKPGWAVQWRAAHEKK
;
A
#
# COMPACT_ATOMS: atom_id res chain seq x y z
N MET A 1 3.88 -34.84 3.19
CA MET A 1 3.36 -34.89 4.55
C MET A 1 2.42 -33.73 4.69
N ASP A 2 1.15 -33.97 5.06
CA ASP A 2 0.15 -32.89 5.22
C ASP A 2 0.39 -32.16 6.54
N GLN A 3 1.37 -31.27 6.52
CA GLN A 3 1.73 -30.45 7.66
C GLN A 3 0.85 -29.20 7.64
N LYS A 4 -0.13 -29.13 8.54
CA LYS A 4 -1.12 -28.04 8.58
C LYS A 4 -0.99 -27.12 9.78
N LEU A 5 -0.13 -27.47 10.75
CA LEU A 5 0.06 -26.74 11.99
C LEU A 5 1.51 -26.29 12.16
N ALA A 6 1.69 -25.02 12.54
CA ALA A 6 2.97 -24.47 13.00
C ALA A 6 2.88 -23.93 14.43
N VAL A 7 3.92 -24.15 15.22
CA VAL A 7 4.15 -23.47 16.50
C VAL A 7 5.21 -22.41 16.29
N LEU A 8 4.84 -21.15 16.45
CA LEU A 8 5.74 -20.02 16.43
C LEU A 8 6.17 -19.72 17.86
N PHE A 9 7.34 -20.22 18.23
CA PHE A 9 7.90 -20.10 19.56
C PHE A 9 8.89 -18.94 19.60
N MET A 10 8.56 -17.87 20.33
CA MET A 10 9.29 -16.61 20.31
C MET A 10 9.91 -16.31 21.70
N PRO A 11 11.03 -16.98 22.05
CA PRO A 11 11.61 -16.87 23.37
C PRO A 11 12.02 -15.44 23.75
N ASP A 12 12.51 -14.66 22.79
CA ASP A 12 12.96 -13.28 23.01
C ASP A 12 11.81 -12.30 23.22
N ASP A 13 10.59 -12.67 22.81
CA ASP A 13 9.38 -11.88 22.97
C ASP A 13 8.54 -12.30 24.20
N MET A 14 9.05 -13.21 25.05
CA MET A 14 8.33 -13.69 26.24
C MET A 14 8.48 -12.80 27.47
N THR A 15 9.46 -11.90 27.51
CA THR A 15 9.78 -11.06 28.66
C THR A 15 10.05 -9.62 28.25
N LEU A 16 9.07 -8.98 27.60
CA LEU A 16 9.23 -7.62 27.11
C LEU A 16 8.96 -6.58 28.18
N THR A 17 9.81 -5.56 28.26
CA THR A 17 9.50 -4.32 28.99
C THR A 17 8.44 -3.50 28.23
N LYS A 18 7.80 -2.53 28.92
CA LYS A 18 6.74 -1.71 28.31
C LYS A 18 7.20 -0.91 27.07
N GLU A 19 8.48 -0.62 26.98
CA GLU A 19 9.07 0.21 25.92
C GLU A 19 9.63 -0.61 24.74
N GLN A 20 9.75 -1.93 24.90
CA GLN A 20 10.29 -2.80 23.87
C GLN A 20 9.23 -3.23 22.86
N THR A 21 9.59 -3.15 21.59
CA THR A 21 8.82 -3.74 20.49
C THR A 21 9.29 -5.17 20.28
N PRO A 22 8.38 -6.17 20.20
CA PRO A 22 8.73 -7.54 19.86
C PRO A 22 9.61 -7.61 18.61
N LEU A 23 10.64 -8.47 18.61
CA LEU A 23 11.50 -8.66 17.43
C LEU A 23 10.69 -9.05 16.20
N MET A 24 9.67 -9.88 16.38
CA MET A 24 8.76 -10.31 15.32
C MET A 24 7.97 -9.17 14.65
N LEU A 25 7.82 -8.03 15.34
CA LEU A 25 7.16 -6.84 14.80
C LEU A 25 8.13 -5.83 14.19
N ARG A 26 9.44 -6.09 14.24
CA ARG A 26 10.43 -5.25 13.55
C ARG A 26 10.21 -5.33 12.04
N PRO A 27 10.12 -4.18 11.36
CA PRO A 27 9.81 -4.15 9.95
C PRO A 27 11.05 -4.43 9.08
N ILE A 28 10.85 -5.20 8.03
CA ILE A 28 11.76 -5.32 6.90
C ILE A 28 10.96 -5.12 5.62
N LEU A 29 11.40 -4.22 4.76
CA LEU A 29 10.68 -3.84 3.53
C LEU A 29 9.18 -3.59 3.78
N PHE A 30 8.89 -2.69 4.75
CA PHE A 30 7.55 -2.23 5.12
C PHE A 30 6.65 -3.26 5.81
N CYS A 31 7.15 -4.45 6.10
CA CYS A 31 6.37 -5.56 6.62
C CYS A 31 7.06 -6.18 7.83
N PRO A 32 6.37 -6.43 8.96
CA PRO A 32 6.95 -7.13 10.10
C PRO A 32 7.47 -8.52 9.73
N ILE A 33 8.52 -8.98 10.43
CA ILE A 33 9.04 -10.35 10.29
C ILE A 33 7.91 -11.38 10.41
N LEU A 34 7.01 -11.19 11.37
CA LEU A 34 5.85 -12.07 11.57
C LEU A 34 5.02 -12.25 10.30
N THR A 35 4.72 -11.17 9.58
CA THR A 35 3.97 -11.26 8.33
C THR A 35 4.74 -12.03 7.25
N TRP A 36 6.05 -11.79 7.12
CA TRP A 36 6.90 -12.57 6.20
C TRP A 36 6.84 -14.07 6.48
N MET A 37 6.90 -14.44 7.77
CA MET A 37 6.82 -15.84 8.19
C MET A 37 5.46 -16.44 7.90
N VAL A 38 4.40 -15.80 8.37
CA VAL A 38 3.05 -16.34 8.25
C VAL A 38 2.64 -16.48 6.79
N GLU A 39 2.85 -15.47 5.96
CA GLU A 39 2.58 -15.53 4.51
C GLU A 39 3.35 -16.67 3.82
N GLU A 40 4.62 -16.86 4.14
CA GLU A 40 5.42 -17.96 3.58
C GLU A 40 4.89 -19.33 4.03
N LEU A 41 4.59 -19.47 5.31
CA LEU A 41 4.11 -20.73 5.87
C LEU A 41 2.72 -21.09 5.34
N MET A 42 1.83 -20.11 5.21
CA MET A 42 0.53 -20.30 4.56
C MET A 42 0.69 -20.71 3.08
N GLY A 43 1.64 -20.09 2.37
CA GLY A 43 2.00 -20.48 1.01
C GLY A 43 2.51 -21.93 0.89
N ARG A 44 3.06 -22.51 1.97
CA ARG A 44 3.48 -23.92 2.08
C ARG A 44 2.36 -24.86 2.56
N GLY A 45 1.14 -24.35 2.80
CA GLY A 45 -0.03 -25.12 3.20
C GLY A 45 -0.27 -25.21 4.71
N ILE A 46 0.43 -24.42 5.53
CA ILE A 46 0.11 -24.28 6.96
C ILE A 46 -1.18 -23.47 7.09
N GLU A 47 -2.14 -23.98 7.82
CA GLU A 47 -3.46 -23.35 8.01
C GLU A 47 -3.65 -22.85 9.45
N ARG A 48 -2.97 -23.45 10.42
CA ARG A 48 -3.14 -23.21 11.85
C ARG A 48 -1.82 -22.86 12.53
N PHE A 49 -1.87 -21.89 13.43
CA PHE A 49 -0.70 -21.36 14.13
C PHE A 49 -0.92 -21.31 15.64
N PHE A 50 0.02 -21.85 16.43
CA PHE A 50 0.13 -21.59 17.84
C PHE A 50 1.25 -20.57 18.06
N VAL A 51 0.89 -19.36 18.49
CA VAL A 51 1.83 -18.25 18.68
C VAL A 51 2.15 -18.11 20.16
N VAL A 52 3.38 -18.46 20.53
CA VAL A 52 3.87 -18.44 21.91
C VAL A 52 4.71 -17.19 22.13
N SER A 53 4.21 -16.24 22.92
CA SER A 53 4.94 -15.02 23.27
C SER A 53 4.36 -14.38 24.52
N ASP A 54 4.87 -13.23 24.94
CA ASP A 54 4.27 -12.41 26.00
C ASP A 54 2.84 -12.02 25.63
N LYS A 55 1.95 -12.04 26.63
CA LYS A 55 0.53 -11.74 26.42
C LYS A 55 0.29 -10.34 25.82
N ARG A 56 1.12 -9.36 26.15
CA ARG A 56 1.06 -8.02 25.58
C ARG A 56 1.42 -8.04 24.09
N ALA A 57 2.38 -8.88 23.70
CA ALA A 57 2.77 -9.02 22.30
C ALA A 57 1.64 -9.58 21.42
N HIS A 58 0.76 -10.42 21.99
CA HIS A 58 -0.38 -10.99 21.26
C HIS A 58 -1.27 -9.90 20.62
N ASP A 59 -1.65 -8.88 21.40
CA ASP A 59 -2.49 -7.78 20.90
C ASP A 59 -1.76 -6.94 19.83
N MET A 60 -0.45 -6.78 19.99
CA MET A 60 0.39 -6.08 19.02
C MET A 60 0.58 -6.87 17.72
N MET A 61 0.61 -8.21 17.78
CA MET A 61 0.82 -9.10 16.64
C MET A 61 -0.44 -9.30 15.79
N ARG A 62 -1.61 -9.29 16.42
CA ARG A 62 -2.90 -9.60 15.79
C ARG A 62 -3.17 -8.86 14.47
N PRO A 63 -2.90 -7.55 14.32
CA PRO A 63 -3.13 -6.82 13.07
C PRO A 63 -2.24 -7.26 11.90
N TYR A 64 -1.18 -7.99 12.18
CA TYR A 64 -0.18 -8.40 11.18
C TYR A 64 -0.29 -9.85 10.72
N ILE A 65 -1.27 -10.57 11.26
CA ILE A 65 -1.59 -11.94 10.85
C ILE A 65 -2.80 -11.89 9.91
N PRO A 66 -2.79 -12.59 8.77
CA PRO A 66 -3.93 -12.64 7.87
C PRO A 66 -5.21 -13.13 8.56
N GLU A 67 -6.36 -12.52 8.24
CA GLU A 67 -7.65 -12.85 8.87
C GLU A 67 -8.10 -14.30 8.64
N ASN A 68 -7.63 -14.91 7.56
CA ASN A 68 -7.94 -16.31 7.21
C ASN A 68 -7.02 -17.34 7.86
N ALA A 69 -6.04 -16.91 8.69
CA ALA A 69 -5.21 -17.83 9.48
C ALA A 69 -5.92 -18.22 10.78
N ASP A 70 -5.96 -19.52 11.08
CA ASP A 70 -6.44 -20.02 12.37
C ASP A 70 -5.31 -19.86 13.41
N VAL A 71 -5.47 -18.94 14.37
CA VAL A 71 -4.42 -18.58 15.32
C VAL A 71 -4.88 -18.78 16.76
N VAL A 72 -4.10 -19.55 17.51
CA VAL A 72 -4.23 -19.70 18.96
C VAL A 72 -3.02 -19.05 19.62
N TYR A 73 -3.26 -18.06 20.45
CA TYR A 73 -2.22 -17.41 21.25
C TYR A 73 -1.98 -18.17 22.55
N VAL A 74 -0.72 -18.46 22.84
CA VAL A 74 -0.26 -19.20 24.01
C VAL A 74 0.57 -18.29 24.92
N ASP A 75 0.22 -18.20 26.19
CA ASP A 75 0.91 -17.37 27.16
C ASP A 75 2.34 -17.88 27.38
N GLY A 76 3.33 -17.06 27.08
CA GLY A 76 4.75 -17.38 27.23
C GLY A 76 5.14 -17.85 28.64
N ALA A 77 4.48 -17.34 29.69
CA ALA A 77 4.75 -17.71 31.09
C ALA A 77 4.31 -19.16 31.42
N ARG A 78 3.34 -19.72 30.66
CA ARG A 78 2.80 -21.07 30.91
C ARG A 78 2.80 -21.93 29.63
N HIS A 79 3.59 -21.56 28.67
CA HIS A 79 3.57 -22.18 27.34
C HIS A 79 3.75 -23.70 27.33
N GLY A 80 4.57 -24.26 28.23
CA GLY A 80 4.80 -25.70 28.31
C GLY A 80 3.51 -26.49 28.58
N GLU A 81 2.70 -26.07 29.54
CA GLU A 81 1.44 -26.73 29.91
C GLU A 81 0.36 -26.50 28.84
N GLU A 82 0.26 -25.27 28.33
CA GLU A 82 -0.74 -24.93 27.31
C GLU A 82 -0.46 -25.66 25.99
N LEU A 83 0.79 -25.65 25.50
CA LEU A 83 1.19 -26.40 24.30
C LEU A 83 1.00 -27.90 24.46
N LEU A 84 1.31 -28.48 25.61
CA LEU A 84 1.02 -29.89 25.88
C LEU A 84 -0.47 -30.21 25.74
N THR A 85 -1.33 -29.31 26.22
CA THR A 85 -2.77 -29.49 26.10
C THR A 85 -3.25 -29.37 24.66
N LEU A 86 -2.70 -28.44 23.89
CA LEU A 86 -3.07 -28.22 22.49
C LEU A 86 -2.52 -29.32 21.57
N LEU A 87 -1.29 -29.79 21.80
CA LEU A 87 -0.62 -30.76 20.93
C LEU A 87 -0.96 -32.22 21.22
N LYS A 88 -1.52 -32.55 22.38
CA LYS A 88 -1.81 -33.95 22.76
C LYS A 88 -2.76 -34.67 21.81
N ASP A 89 -3.71 -33.94 21.23
CA ASP A 89 -4.74 -34.47 20.35
C ASP A 89 -4.38 -34.30 18.85
N GLU A 90 -3.26 -33.61 18.55
CA GLU A 90 -2.77 -33.43 17.20
C GLU A 90 -2.13 -34.70 16.65
N LYS A 91 -2.43 -35.00 15.38
CA LYS A 91 -1.89 -36.19 14.68
C LYS A 91 -0.96 -35.75 13.56
N GLY A 92 0.19 -36.39 13.48
CA GLY A 92 1.15 -36.14 12.40
C GLY A 92 2.25 -35.15 12.77
N SER A 93 2.78 -34.49 11.76
CA SER A 93 3.95 -33.62 11.90
C SER A 93 3.54 -32.17 12.18
N VAL A 94 4.24 -31.54 13.10
CA VAL A 94 4.10 -30.13 13.49
C VAL A 94 5.36 -29.38 13.07
N LEU A 95 5.21 -28.21 12.48
CA LEU A 95 6.31 -27.32 12.19
C LEU A 95 6.61 -26.46 13.41
N ILE A 96 7.84 -26.48 13.88
CA ILE A 96 8.30 -25.62 14.98
C ILE A 96 9.18 -24.54 14.40
N VAL A 97 8.85 -23.30 14.69
CA VAL A 97 9.64 -22.11 14.36
C VAL A 97 10.12 -21.50 15.68
N ASN A 98 11.41 -21.62 15.93
CA ASN A 98 12.05 -21.17 17.17
C ASN A 98 12.78 -19.84 16.93
N GLY A 99 12.16 -18.75 17.38
CA GLY A 99 12.65 -17.39 17.17
C GLY A 99 12.20 -16.72 15.88
N ALA A 100 12.66 -15.51 15.67
CA ALA A 100 12.40 -14.74 14.47
C ALA A 100 13.18 -15.31 13.28
N VAL A 101 12.49 -15.57 12.17
CA VAL A 101 13.13 -16.08 10.94
C VAL A 101 12.57 -15.38 9.73
N LEU A 102 13.41 -15.21 8.70
CA LEU A 102 13.02 -14.68 7.39
C LEU A 102 13.11 -15.77 6.33
N PRO A 103 12.12 -15.92 5.45
CA PRO A 103 12.09 -16.98 4.45
C PRO A 103 12.96 -16.65 3.22
N VAL A 104 14.23 -16.29 3.41
CA VAL A 104 15.11 -15.72 2.36
C VAL A 104 16.40 -16.49 2.14
N GLY A 105 16.65 -17.56 2.89
CA GLY A 105 17.96 -18.24 2.87
C GLY A 105 17.91 -19.68 2.41
N VAL A 106 19.09 -20.19 2.07
CA VAL A 106 19.39 -21.62 2.00
C VAL A 106 19.89 -22.16 3.33
N PHE A 107 20.25 -21.27 4.23
CA PHE A 107 20.74 -21.58 5.56
C PHE A 107 19.61 -22.12 6.44
N SER A 108 19.91 -23.12 7.24
CA SER A 108 18.90 -23.81 8.04
C SER A 108 19.35 -23.99 9.49
N GLY A 109 19.90 -22.97 10.12
CA GLY A 109 20.46 -22.99 11.47
C GLY A 109 19.70 -23.74 12.58
N GLY A 110 18.75 -24.63 12.24
CA GLY A 110 17.95 -25.38 13.17
C GLY A 110 16.77 -24.60 13.76
N ALA A 111 16.58 -23.33 13.40
CA ALA A 111 15.48 -22.51 13.91
C ALA A 111 14.09 -22.96 13.41
N VAL A 112 14.03 -23.64 12.26
CA VAL A 112 12.78 -24.19 11.72
C VAL A 112 12.95 -25.68 11.48
N TYR A 113 12.07 -26.48 12.08
CA TYR A 113 12.08 -27.93 11.92
C TYR A 113 10.69 -28.54 12.05
N SER A 114 10.49 -29.68 11.46
CA SER A 114 9.28 -30.49 11.61
C SER A 114 9.52 -31.69 12.51
N ALA A 115 8.54 -32.04 13.33
CA ALA A 115 8.61 -33.21 14.18
C ALA A 115 7.20 -33.78 14.44
N ASP A 116 7.11 -35.07 14.78
CA ASP A 116 5.85 -35.70 15.22
C ASP A 116 5.32 -35.03 16.48
N ALA A 117 4.02 -34.77 16.55
CA ALA A 117 3.37 -34.08 17.67
C ALA A 117 3.60 -34.78 19.01
N LYS A 118 3.65 -36.12 19.02
CA LYS A 118 3.92 -36.88 20.26
C LYS A 118 5.35 -36.70 20.74
N GLU A 119 6.31 -36.63 19.81
CA GLU A 119 7.72 -36.38 20.18
C GLU A 119 7.89 -34.93 20.67
N CYS A 120 7.18 -33.96 20.07
CA CYS A 120 7.10 -32.59 20.60
C CYS A 120 6.56 -32.56 22.04
N CYS A 121 5.49 -33.29 22.31
CA CYS A 121 4.94 -33.43 23.68
C CYS A 121 5.92 -34.05 24.68
N LYS A 122 6.80 -34.98 24.26
CA LYS A 122 7.83 -35.52 25.14
C LYS A 122 8.84 -34.46 25.55
N VAL A 123 9.36 -33.72 24.59
CA VAL A 123 10.31 -32.62 24.82
C VAL A 123 9.71 -31.57 25.75
N LEU A 124 8.45 -31.17 25.53
CA LEU A 124 7.76 -30.22 26.40
C LEU A 124 7.58 -30.74 27.83
N LYS A 125 7.30 -32.03 28.02
CA LYS A 125 7.20 -32.67 29.36
C LYS A 125 8.53 -32.71 30.11
N GLU A 126 9.62 -32.96 29.38
CA GLU A 126 10.95 -33.10 29.96
C GLU A 126 11.60 -31.76 30.28
N HIS A 127 11.39 -30.75 29.42
CA HIS A 127 12.12 -29.47 29.45
C HIS A 127 11.24 -28.23 29.67
N GLY A 128 9.91 -28.38 29.60
CA GLY A 128 8.97 -27.24 29.69
C GLY A 128 8.98 -26.31 28.48
N ALA A 129 9.89 -26.52 27.50
CA ALA A 129 10.08 -25.73 26.31
C ALA A 129 10.71 -26.56 25.19
N PHE A 130 10.80 -26.00 23.97
CA PHE A 130 11.56 -26.61 22.86
C PHE A 130 13.08 -26.37 22.99
N ALA A 131 13.64 -26.73 24.15
CA ALA A 131 15.07 -26.60 24.45
C ALA A 131 15.94 -27.66 23.74
N ALA A 132 15.32 -28.72 23.23
CA ALA A 132 15.99 -29.79 22.51
C ALA A 132 15.16 -30.21 21.29
N PHE A 133 15.82 -30.75 20.26
CA PHE A 133 15.11 -31.30 19.11
C PHE A 133 14.34 -32.58 19.51
N PRO A 134 13.06 -32.69 19.14
CA PRO A 134 12.31 -33.92 19.25
C PRO A 134 12.97 -35.04 18.44
N LYS A 135 12.80 -36.29 18.86
CA LYS A 135 13.33 -37.45 18.13
C LYS A 135 12.75 -37.49 16.71
N GLY A 136 13.63 -37.64 15.72
CA GLY A 136 13.26 -37.69 14.32
C GLY A 136 12.90 -36.32 13.72
N ALA A 137 13.26 -35.22 14.39
CA ALA A 137 13.06 -33.88 13.84
C ALA A 137 13.85 -33.68 12.53
N GLU A 138 13.18 -33.08 11.53
CA GLU A 138 13.77 -32.76 10.25
C GLU A 138 13.87 -31.24 10.09
N ILE A 139 15.10 -30.75 9.85
CA ILE A 139 15.34 -29.29 9.66
C ILE A 139 14.72 -28.82 8.35
N THR A 140 13.92 -27.78 8.44
CA THR A 140 13.30 -27.12 7.27
C THR A 140 14.23 -26.03 6.74
N LYS A 141 14.63 -26.15 5.48
CA LYS A 141 15.53 -25.19 4.81
C LYS A 141 14.78 -23.94 4.31
N GLY A 142 15.56 -22.91 4.00
CA GLY A 142 15.06 -21.69 3.37
C GLY A 142 14.75 -20.56 4.33
N PHE A 143 15.04 -20.72 5.62
CA PHE A 143 14.81 -19.70 6.64
C PHE A 143 16.14 -19.19 7.23
N LEU A 144 16.25 -17.88 7.32
CA LEU A 144 17.37 -17.16 7.94
C LEU A 144 16.93 -16.73 9.36
N PRO A 145 17.56 -17.22 10.43
CA PRO A 145 17.34 -16.72 11.77
C PRO A 145 17.78 -15.26 11.88
N VAL A 146 17.04 -14.48 12.69
CA VAL A 146 17.34 -13.08 13.00
C VAL A 146 17.23 -12.92 14.52
N GLY A 147 18.31 -12.56 15.18
CA GLY A 147 18.35 -12.37 16.62
C GLY A 147 18.31 -10.91 17.06
N ASP A 148 18.73 -9.99 16.18
CA ASP A 148 18.81 -8.57 16.51
C ASP A 148 18.62 -7.63 15.29
N ASP A 149 18.68 -6.33 15.56
CA ASP A 149 18.51 -5.29 14.53
C ASP A 149 19.66 -5.22 13.51
N GLU A 150 20.86 -5.69 13.86
CA GLU A 150 22.01 -5.70 12.95
C GLU A 150 21.87 -6.83 11.93
N GLU A 151 21.49 -8.01 12.40
CA GLU A 151 21.17 -9.14 11.53
C GLU A 151 19.97 -8.82 10.63
N LEU A 152 18.93 -8.15 11.17
CA LEU A 152 17.78 -7.69 10.38
C LEU A 152 18.19 -6.71 9.27
N ARG A 153 19.07 -5.74 9.56
CA ARG A 153 19.61 -4.83 8.54
C ARG A 153 20.37 -5.57 7.46
N SER A 154 21.19 -6.53 7.85
CA SER A 154 21.99 -7.34 6.91
C SER A 154 21.09 -8.21 6.02
N ALA A 155 19.94 -8.63 6.50
CA ALA A 155 18.97 -9.43 5.76
C ALA A 155 18.16 -8.62 4.71
N GLN A 156 18.16 -7.29 4.77
CA GLN A 156 17.32 -6.46 3.88
C GLN A 156 17.57 -6.72 2.40
N ASP A 157 18.83 -6.84 2.01
CA ASP A 157 19.20 -7.10 0.61
C ASP A 157 18.73 -8.49 0.14
N MET A 158 18.79 -9.48 1.01
CA MET A 158 18.28 -10.82 0.71
C MET A 158 16.77 -10.81 0.52
N CYS A 159 16.04 -10.10 1.39
CA CYS A 159 14.59 -9.92 1.28
C CYS A 159 14.22 -9.21 -0.03
N ARG A 160 14.91 -8.13 -0.37
CA ARG A 160 14.67 -7.36 -1.61
C ARG A 160 14.91 -8.22 -2.85
N ARG A 161 16.01 -8.99 -2.90
CA ARG A 161 16.30 -9.92 -3.99
C ARG A 161 15.24 -11.00 -4.11
N LYS A 162 14.84 -11.63 -3.01
CA LYS A 162 13.77 -12.64 -3.03
C LYS A 162 12.47 -12.09 -3.64
N ILE A 163 12.07 -10.87 -3.28
CA ILE A 163 10.87 -10.23 -3.85
C ILE A 163 11.07 -9.97 -5.35
N ALA A 164 12.21 -9.43 -5.74
CA ALA A 164 12.51 -9.17 -7.15
C ALA A 164 12.48 -10.46 -7.97
N ASP A 165 13.13 -11.53 -7.50
CA ASP A 165 13.15 -12.84 -8.16
C ASP A 165 11.76 -13.44 -8.32
N LYS A 166 10.90 -13.30 -7.29
CA LYS A 166 9.49 -13.70 -7.36
C LYS A 166 8.76 -13.00 -8.50
N HIS A 167 8.95 -11.70 -8.65
CA HIS A 167 8.30 -10.92 -9.70
C HIS A 167 8.91 -11.18 -11.08
N PHE A 168 10.23 -11.36 -11.21
CA PHE A 168 10.88 -11.80 -12.45
C PHE A 168 10.30 -13.14 -12.93
N ALA A 169 10.16 -14.12 -12.02
CA ALA A 169 9.56 -15.42 -12.35
C ALA A 169 8.09 -15.31 -12.80
N ALA A 170 7.38 -14.27 -12.39
CA ALA A 170 6.02 -13.95 -12.82
C ALA A 170 5.94 -13.11 -14.11
N GLY A 171 7.07 -12.82 -14.77
CA GLY A 171 7.12 -12.08 -16.03
C GLY A 171 7.08 -10.55 -15.86
N VAL A 172 7.44 -10.03 -14.70
CA VAL A 172 7.61 -8.59 -14.44
C VAL A 172 9.05 -8.17 -14.74
N SER A 173 9.26 -7.01 -15.32
CA SER A 173 10.60 -6.42 -15.50
C SER A 173 10.86 -5.38 -14.43
N ILE A 174 11.96 -5.50 -13.69
CA ILE A 174 12.42 -4.51 -12.71
C ILE A 174 13.77 -3.99 -13.19
N MET A 175 13.82 -2.73 -13.64
CA MET A 175 15.01 -2.16 -14.30
C MET A 175 16.20 -2.02 -13.35
N ASP A 176 15.96 -1.61 -12.11
CA ASP A 176 16.98 -1.49 -11.06
C ASP A 176 16.49 -2.12 -9.75
N PRO A 177 16.69 -3.44 -9.56
CA PRO A 177 16.27 -4.12 -8.33
C PRO A 177 16.96 -3.58 -7.06
N ASN A 178 18.10 -2.91 -7.21
CA ASN A 178 18.81 -2.35 -6.06
C ASN A 178 18.22 -1.03 -5.57
N ASN A 179 17.50 -0.32 -6.42
CA ASN A 179 16.82 0.94 -6.11
C ASN A 179 15.30 0.82 -6.30
N THR A 180 14.76 -0.35 -5.99
CA THR A 180 13.31 -0.63 -6.02
C THR A 180 12.92 -1.34 -4.74
N TYR A 181 11.87 -0.85 -4.07
CA TYR A 181 11.43 -1.37 -2.77
C TYR A 181 9.99 -1.84 -2.87
N ILE A 182 9.77 -3.13 -2.73
CA ILE A 182 8.46 -3.78 -2.88
C ILE A 182 8.12 -4.54 -1.60
N ASP A 183 6.95 -4.27 -1.04
CA ASP A 183 6.38 -5.02 0.09
C ASP A 183 6.07 -6.46 -0.37
N PRO A 184 6.34 -7.50 0.43
CA PRO A 184 6.11 -8.90 0.04
C PRO A 184 4.66 -9.23 -0.35
N ARG A 185 3.68 -8.43 0.12
CA ARG A 185 2.25 -8.58 -0.17
C ARG A 185 1.81 -7.98 -1.50
N VAL A 186 2.65 -7.18 -2.13
CA VAL A 186 2.36 -6.56 -3.44
C VAL A 186 2.21 -7.64 -4.52
N LYS A 187 1.22 -7.45 -5.38
CA LYS A 187 1.01 -8.29 -6.56
C LYS A 187 1.22 -7.45 -7.81
N ILE A 188 1.92 -8.00 -8.80
CA ILE A 188 2.22 -7.32 -10.06
C ILE A 188 1.93 -8.27 -11.21
N GLY A 189 1.15 -7.83 -12.18
CA GLY A 189 0.81 -8.58 -13.39
C GLY A 189 1.98 -8.69 -14.37
N SER A 190 1.98 -9.74 -15.17
CA SER A 190 3.01 -10.01 -16.17
C SER A 190 3.09 -8.91 -17.24
N GLY A 191 4.27 -8.72 -17.82
CA GLY A 191 4.53 -7.67 -18.82
C GLY A 191 4.72 -6.27 -18.23
N THR A 192 4.46 -6.07 -16.93
CA THR A 192 4.66 -4.79 -16.25
C THR A 192 6.15 -4.49 -16.08
N VAL A 193 6.50 -3.22 -16.27
CA VAL A 193 7.86 -2.68 -16.10
C VAL A 193 7.91 -1.75 -14.89
N ILE A 194 8.82 -2.04 -13.96
CA ILE A 194 9.08 -1.19 -12.79
C ILE A 194 10.39 -0.43 -13.01
N LEU A 195 10.30 0.89 -13.00
CA LEU A 195 11.42 1.80 -13.21
C LEU A 195 12.11 2.18 -11.88
N PRO A 196 13.36 2.66 -11.91
CA PRO A 196 14.16 2.95 -10.72
C PRO A 196 13.50 3.92 -9.74
N GLY A 197 13.80 3.78 -8.46
CA GLY A 197 13.29 4.64 -7.39
C GLY A 197 11.83 4.36 -7.00
N THR A 198 11.22 3.33 -7.55
CA THR A 198 9.83 2.97 -7.26
C THR A 198 9.69 2.29 -5.91
N ILE A 199 8.66 2.68 -5.14
CA ILE A 199 8.31 2.13 -3.83
C ILE A 199 6.85 1.64 -3.87
N LEU A 200 6.65 0.33 -3.74
CA LEU A 200 5.33 -0.31 -3.70
C LEU A 200 5.08 -0.88 -2.29
N ARG A 201 3.99 -0.47 -1.64
CA ARG A 201 3.74 -0.80 -0.23
C ARG A 201 2.36 -1.38 -0.01
N GLY A 202 2.23 -2.10 1.12
CA GLY A 202 0.96 -2.62 1.61
C GLY A 202 0.39 -3.70 0.68
N ARG A 203 -0.92 -3.71 0.51
CA ARG A 203 -1.64 -4.67 -0.34
C ARG A 203 -1.87 -4.15 -1.76
N THR A 204 -0.90 -3.40 -2.29
CA THR A 204 -0.97 -2.85 -3.65
C THR A 204 -1.05 -3.96 -4.70
N VAL A 205 -1.93 -3.77 -5.66
CA VAL A 205 -2.09 -4.64 -6.84
C VAL A 205 -1.85 -3.81 -8.09
N ILE A 206 -0.90 -4.22 -8.90
CA ILE A 206 -0.61 -3.64 -10.22
C ILE A 206 -1.02 -4.65 -11.28
N GLY A 207 -1.74 -4.20 -12.28
CA GLY A 207 -2.19 -5.00 -13.43
C GLY A 207 -1.06 -5.43 -14.36
N LYS A 208 -1.43 -5.89 -15.55
CA LYS A 208 -0.52 -6.33 -16.61
C LYS A 208 -0.11 -5.18 -17.50
N ASN A 209 1.08 -5.30 -18.13
CA ASN A 209 1.59 -4.37 -19.12
C ASN A 209 1.62 -2.91 -18.65
N CYS A 210 1.71 -2.67 -17.35
CA CYS A 210 1.83 -1.34 -16.77
C CYS A 210 3.28 -0.83 -16.86
N THR A 211 3.44 0.50 -16.78
CA THR A 211 4.74 1.14 -16.56
C THR A 211 4.69 1.94 -15.27
N ILE A 212 5.46 1.53 -14.27
CA ILE A 212 5.43 2.13 -12.93
C ILE A 212 6.78 2.74 -12.58
N GLY A 213 6.79 4.03 -12.34
CA GLY A 213 8.00 4.81 -12.08
C GLY A 213 8.40 5.69 -13.27
N PRO A 214 9.61 6.30 -13.22
CA PRO A 214 10.54 6.27 -12.08
C PRO A 214 9.98 7.04 -10.87
N ASN A 215 10.53 6.77 -9.68
CA ASN A 215 10.19 7.49 -8.43
C ASN A 215 8.68 7.50 -8.08
N ALA A 216 7.93 6.50 -8.48
CA ALA A 216 6.54 6.34 -8.07
C ALA A 216 6.47 5.75 -6.65
N MET A 217 5.54 6.27 -5.83
CA MET A 217 5.24 5.74 -4.51
C MET A 217 3.77 5.34 -4.43
N ILE A 218 3.49 4.04 -4.33
CA ILE A 218 2.13 3.51 -4.37
C ILE A 218 1.88 2.65 -3.12
N ARG A 219 0.81 2.96 -2.37
CA ARG A 219 0.47 2.26 -1.14
C ARG A 219 -1.02 1.91 -1.09
N ASP A 220 -1.32 0.62 -0.86
CA ASP A 220 -2.68 0.10 -0.70
C ASP A 220 -3.62 0.53 -1.85
N CYS A 221 -3.13 0.44 -3.08
CA CYS A 221 -3.85 0.82 -4.29
C CYS A 221 -4.08 -0.38 -5.22
N THR A 222 -5.10 -0.26 -6.05
CA THR A 222 -5.27 -1.10 -7.25
C THR A 222 -5.01 -0.23 -8.48
N VAL A 223 -4.13 -0.66 -9.35
CA VAL A 223 -3.82 -0.05 -10.65
C VAL A 223 -4.08 -1.10 -11.71
N ASP A 224 -5.03 -0.85 -12.59
CA ASP A 224 -5.46 -1.81 -13.60
C ASP A 224 -4.51 -1.87 -14.81
N ASP A 225 -4.78 -2.77 -15.75
CA ASP A 225 -3.91 -3.12 -16.87
C ASP A 225 -3.56 -1.91 -17.76
N GLU A 226 -2.37 -1.96 -18.38
CA GLU A 226 -1.90 -0.99 -19.39
C GLU A 226 -1.87 0.47 -18.89
N THR A 227 -1.72 0.67 -17.59
CA THR A 227 -1.68 1.99 -16.94
C THR A 227 -0.25 2.43 -16.66
N GLU A 228 0.00 3.73 -16.87
CA GLU A 228 1.28 4.36 -16.56
C GLU A 228 1.17 5.23 -15.30
N VAL A 229 2.10 5.04 -14.34
CA VAL A 229 2.25 5.89 -13.16
C VAL A 229 3.67 6.42 -13.09
N ASN A 230 3.86 7.69 -13.37
CA ASN A 230 5.17 8.34 -13.47
C ASN A 230 5.39 9.31 -12.31
N ALA A 231 6.49 9.18 -11.56
CA ALA A 231 6.97 10.11 -10.52
C ALA A 231 5.85 10.68 -9.63
N SER A 232 4.91 9.85 -9.21
CA SER A 232 3.67 10.27 -8.53
C SER A 232 3.43 9.47 -7.27
N GLN A 233 2.58 10.01 -6.39
CA GLN A 233 2.19 9.35 -5.16
C GLN A 233 0.71 8.96 -5.19
N LEU A 234 0.43 7.66 -4.92
CA LEU A 234 -0.92 7.11 -4.84
C LEU A 234 -1.11 6.42 -3.49
N ASN A 235 -2.20 6.72 -2.80
CA ASN A 235 -2.53 6.11 -1.52
C ASN A 235 -4.01 5.66 -1.49
N GLU A 236 -4.25 4.41 -1.10
CA GLU A 236 -5.58 3.86 -0.76
C GLU A 236 -6.66 4.23 -1.81
N SER A 237 -6.34 3.98 -3.08
CA SER A 237 -7.13 4.43 -4.23
C SER A 237 -7.15 3.38 -5.35
N THR A 238 -8.04 3.56 -6.31
CA THR A 238 -8.09 2.74 -7.51
C THR A 238 -7.85 3.58 -8.77
N VAL A 239 -7.11 3.02 -9.72
CA VAL A 239 -6.82 3.62 -11.03
C VAL A 239 -7.15 2.59 -12.10
N GLY A 240 -8.05 2.94 -13.00
CA GLY A 240 -8.52 2.10 -14.09
C GLY A 240 -7.49 1.88 -15.19
N ALA A 241 -7.85 1.04 -16.15
CA ALA A 241 -7.00 0.61 -17.24
C ALA A 241 -6.72 1.74 -18.25
N HIS A 242 -5.60 1.61 -18.99
CA HIS A 242 -5.19 2.57 -20.03
C HIS A 242 -5.11 4.02 -19.54
N THR A 243 -4.89 4.23 -18.25
CA THR A 243 -4.85 5.53 -17.59
C THR A 243 -3.41 6.00 -17.40
N THR A 244 -3.18 7.30 -17.46
CA THR A 244 -1.86 7.90 -17.19
C THR A 244 -1.93 8.77 -15.95
N VAL A 245 -0.98 8.61 -15.02
CA VAL A 245 -0.86 9.41 -13.79
C VAL A 245 0.53 9.99 -13.68
N GLY A 246 0.61 11.30 -13.62
CA GLY A 246 1.85 12.03 -13.42
C GLY A 246 2.39 12.74 -14.67
N PRO A 247 3.61 13.28 -14.55
CA PRO A 247 4.45 13.25 -13.34
C PRO A 247 3.94 14.18 -12.22
N PHE A 248 4.42 13.95 -10.99
CA PHE A 248 4.17 14.79 -9.81
C PHE A 248 2.69 14.96 -9.43
N ALA A 249 1.87 13.94 -9.69
CA ALA A 249 0.49 13.89 -9.24
C ALA A 249 0.39 13.26 -7.83
N TYR A 250 -0.64 13.67 -7.09
CA TYR A 250 -0.97 13.07 -5.81
C TYR A 250 -2.42 12.58 -5.78
N VAL A 251 -2.59 11.27 -5.80
CA VAL A 251 -3.89 10.62 -5.63
C VAL A 251 -4.03 10.18 -4.17
N ARG A 252 -4.95 10.83 -3.46
CA ARG A 252 -5.18 10.64 -2.02
C ARG A 252 -6.24 9.59 -1.76
N PRO A 253 -6.33 9.11 -0.48
CA PRO A 253 -7.27 8.06 -0.10
C PRO A 253 -8.70 8.28 -0.56
N ASN A 254 -9.40 7.15 -0.80
CA ASN A 254 -10.79 7.08 -1.24
C ASN A 254 -11.05 7.71 -2.63
N SER A 255 -10.03 7.77 -3.49
CA SER A 255 -10.21 8.23 -4.87
C SER A 255 -10.37 7.03 -5.81
N LYS A 256 -11.31 7.16 -6.77
CA LYS A 256 -11.57 6.17 -7.80
C LYS A 256 -11.42 6.83 -9.16
N ILE A 257 -10.40 6.44 -9.90
CA ILE A 257 -10.10 6.97 -11.23
C ILE A 257 -10.47 5.89 -12.24
N GLY A 258 -11.26 6.24 -13.23
CA GLY A 258 -11.75 5.34 -14.29
C GLY A 258 -10.70 5.00 -15.33
N ASP A 259 -11.17 4.38 -16.42
CA ASP A 259 -10.35 3.97 -17.55
C ASP A 259 -10.09 5.13 -18.52
N HIS A 260 -8.95 5.07 -19.25
CA HIS A 260 -8.57 6.08 -20.25
C HIS A 260 -8.50 7.51 -19.69
N VAL A 261 -8.28 7.67 -18.40
CA VAL A 261 -8.17 8.97 -17.73
C VAL A 261 -6.75 9.49 -17.87
N LYS A 262 -6.61 10.80 -17.99
CA LYS A 262 -5.33 11.50 -17.88
C LYS A 262 -5.29 12.36 -16.62
N VAL A 263 -4.42 11.98 -15.68
CA VAL A 263 -4.06 12.80 -14.52
C VAL A 263 -2.64 13.30 -14.76
N GLY A 264 -2.48 14.58 -15.06
CA GLY A 264 -1.18 15.14 -15.44
C GLY A 264 -0.40 15.75 -14.27
N ASP A 265 0.50 16.66 -14.62
CA ASP A 265 1.47 17.25 -13.72
C ASP A 265 0.84 18.18 -12.67
N PHE A 266 1.29 18.03 -11.40
CA PHE A 266 0.85 18.81 -10.25
C PHE A 266 -0.66 18.76 -10.02
N VAL A 267 -1.29 17.63 -10.31
CA VAL A 267 -2.70 17.38 -10.04
C VAL A 267 -2.85 16.67 -8.70
N GLU A 268 -3.74 17.15 -7.86
CA GLU A 268 -4.13 16.49 -6.63
C GLU A 268 -5.60 16.05 -6.71
N ILE A 269 -5.86 14.76 -6.46
CA ILE A 269 -7.21 14.18 -6.40
C ILE A 269 -7.43 13.59 -5.01
N LYS A 270 -8.54 13.93 -4.37
CA LYS A 270 -8.86 13.48 -3.01
C LYS A 270 -10.31 13.09 -2.87
N ASN A 271 -10.58 11.88 -2.37
CA ASN A 271 -11.93 11.41 -2.03
C ASN A 271 -12.95 11.70 -3.14
N SER A 272 -12.57 11.39 -4.38
CA SER A 272 -13.32 11.76 -5.59
C SER A 272 -13.46 10.57 -6.53
N VAL A 273 -14.53 10.58 -7.30
CA VAL A 273 -14.76 9.65 -8.42
C VAL A 273 -14.52 10.41 -9.71
N ILE A 274 -13.66 9.88 -10.57
CA ILE A 274 -13.34 10.43 -11.89
C ILE A 274 -13.77 9.42 -12.95
N GLY A 275 -14.76 9.78 -13.77
CA GLY A 275 -15.28 8.92 -14.82
C GLY A 275 -14.32 8.74 -15.99
N ASN A 276 -14.61 7.73 -16.81
CA ASN A 276 -13.77 7.30 -17.92
C ASN A 276 -13.49 8.42 -18.92
N GLY A 277 -12.29 8.42 -19.50
CA GLY A 277 -11.90 9.35 -20.56
C GLY A 277 -11.72 10.80 -20.11
N THR A 278 -11.85 11.10 -18.82
CA THR A 278 -11.68 12.45 -18.25
C THR A 278 -10.22 12.88 -18.30
N LYS A 279 -9.99 14.17 -18.56
CA LYS A 279 -8.65 14.77 -18.64
C LYS A 279 -8.48 15.86 -17.59
N ILE A 280 -7.50 15.67 -16.69
CA ILE A 280 -7.09 16.62 -15.66
C ILE A 280 -5.58 16.83 -15.86
N SER A 281 -5.23 17.69 -16.82
CA SER A 281 -3.88 17.67 -17.39
C SER A 281 -2.85 18.45 -16.59
N HIS A 282 -3.23 19.51 -15.83
CA HIS A 282 -2.25 20.40 -15.21
C HIS A 282 -2.79 21.12 -13.96
N LEU A 283 -1.97 21.24 -12.90
CA LEU A 283 -2.13 22.19 -11.79
C LEU A 283 -3.57 22.31 -11.25
N THR A 284 -4.21 21.20 -10.95
CA THR A 284 -5.64 21.14 -10.62
C THR A 284 -5.85 20.42 -9.30
N TYR A 285 -6.76 20.93 -8.47
CA TYR A 285 -7.23 20.24 -7.28
C TYR A 285 -8.67 19.78 -7.45
N VAL A 286 -8.89 18.46 -7.38
CA VAL A 286 -10.22 17.82 -7.40
C VAL A 286 -10.43 17.10 -6.06
N GLY A 287 -11.16 17.72 -5.15
CA GLY A 287 -11.44 17.17 -3.83
C GLY A 287 -12.93 17.01 -3.58
N ASP A 288 -13.31 15.89 -2.95
CA ASP A 288 -14.68 15.56 -2.57
C ASP A 288 -15.67 15.77 -3.73
N SER A 289 -15.40 15.17 -4.90
CA SER A 289 -16.15 15.39 -6.14
C SER A 289 -16.60 14.08 -6.78
N ASP A 290 -17.77 14.12 -7.42
CA ASP A 290 -18.29 13.07 -8.28
C ASP A 290 -18.30 13.58 -9.73
N CYS A 291 -17.32 13.15 -10.50
CA CYS A 291 -17.09 13.58 -11.88
C CYS A 291 -17.52 12.46 -12.83
N GLY A 292 -18.34 12.80 -13.80
CA GLY A 292 -18.75 11.93 -14.90
C GLY A 292 -17.61 11.61 -15.88
N GLU A 293 -17.97 11.21 -17.08
CA GLU A 293 -17.04 10.77 -18.11
C GLU A 293 -16.66 11.91 -19.06
N ARG A 294 -15.48 11.79 -19.71
CA ARG A 294 -15.00 12.66 -20.81
C ARG A 294 -14.94 14.15 -20.46
N ILE A 295 -14.84 14.47 -19.19
CA ILE A 295 -14.69 15.86 -18.73
C ILE A 295 -13.30 16.38 -19.09
N ASN A 296 -13.19 17.64 -19.47
CA ASN A 296 -11.91 18.32 -19.61
C ASN A 296 -11.76 19.40 -18.55
N PHE A 297 -10.82 19.19 -17.62
CA PHE A 297 -10.45 20.21 -16.65
C PHE A 297 -9.34 21.12 -17.18
N GLY A 298 -9.60 22.40 -17.24
CA GLY A 298 -8.59 23.41 -17.52
C GLY A 298 -7.60 23.61 -16.37
N CYS A 299 -6.40 24.01 -16.71
CA CYS A 299 -5.31 24.29 -15.74
C CYS A 299 -5.75 25.26 -14.66
N GLY A 300 -5.38 25.00 -13.41
CA GLY A 300 -5.71 25.86 -12.27
C GLY A 300 -7.16 25.75 -11.77
N THR A 301 -7.90 24.74 -12.19
CA THR A 301 -9.24 24.47 -11.64
C THR A 301 -9.14 23.98 -10.19
N VAL A 302 -10.00 24.50 -9.32
CA VAL A 302 -10.08 24.12 -7.91
C VAL A 302 -11.52 23.83 -7.51
N THR A 303 -11.77 22.65 -6.92
CA THR A 303 -13.01 22.37 -6.19
C THR A 303 -12.85 22.88 -4.76
N THR A 304 -13.53 23.97 -4.42
CA THR A 304 -13.49 24.57 -3.07
C THR A 304 -14.49 23.84 -2.18
N ASN A 305 -14.03 22.78 -1.54
CA ASN A 305 -14.86 21.77 -0.87
C ASN A 305 -14.99 21.96 0.65
N TYR A 306 -14.44 23.03 1.23
CA TYR A 306 -14.43 23.27 2.68
C TYR A 306 -14.79 24.72 3.03
N ASP A 307 -15.79 24.91 3.90
CA ASP A 307 -16.30 26.21 4.33
C ASP A 307 -15.71 26.70 5.65
N GLY A 308 -14.71 26.01 6.19
CA GLY A 308 -14.14 26.26 7.51
C GLY A 308 -14.69 25.33 8.62
N PHE A 309 -15.82 24.66 8.39
CA PHE A 309 -16.48 23.75 9.34
C PHE A 309 -16.81 22.39 8.75
N LYS A 310 -17.30 22.36 7.51
CA LYS A 310 -17.78 21.13 6.85
C LYS A 310 -17.20 21.02 5.44
N LYS A 311 -17.17 19.77 4.95
CA LYS A 311 -16.83 19.47 3.57
C LYS A 311 -18.09 19.18 2.78
N PHE A 312 -18.12 19.66 1.55
CA PHE A 312 -19.20 19.49 0.60
C PHE A 312 -18.65 18.87 -0.68
N ARG A 313 -19.52 18.22 -1.45
CA ARG A 313 -19.14 17.61 -2.72
C ARG A 313 -19.55 18.48 -3.89
N CYS A 314 -18.75 18.43 -4.96
CA CYS A 314 -19.13 18.90 -6.28
C CYS A 314 -19.61 17.73 -7.13
N THR A 315 -20.62 17.97 -7.97
CA THR A 315 -21.06 17.00 -9.00
C THR A 315 -20.81 17.63 -10.37
N ILE A 316 -20.08 16.92 -11.24
CA ILE A 316 -19.76 17.39 -12.59
C ILE A 316 -20.22 16.32 -13.57
N GLY A 317 -21.12 16.69 -14.46
CA GLY A 317 -21.72 15.80 -15.44
C GLY A 317 -20.76 15.44 -16.59
N ASP A 318 -21.20 14.47 -17.40
CA ASP A 318 -20.45 13.99 -18.55
C ASP A 318 -20.19 15.09 -19.59
N ASP A 319 -19.09 14.97 -20.33
CA ASP A 319 -18.73 15.85 -21.45
C ASP A 319 -18.59 17.32 -21.07
N ALA A 320 -18.50 17.68 -19.78
CA ALA A 320 -18.34 19.05 -19.32
C ALA A 320 -16.93 19.58 -19.66
N PHE A 321 -16.87 20.85 -20.05
CA PHE A 321 -15.62 21.58 -20.25
C PHE A 321 -15.43 22.65 -19.18
N ILE A 322 -14.47 22.46 -18.30
CA ILE A 322 -14.15 23.39 -17.22
C ILE A 322 -12.97 24.27 -17.67
N GLY A 323 -13.22 25.55 -17.85
CA GLY A 323 -12.18 26.50 -18.29
C GLY A 323 -11.06 26.68 -17.26
N CYS A 324 -9.91 27.15 -17.70
CA CYS A 324 -8.74 27.36 -16.81
C CYS A 324 -9.05 28.35 -15.68
N ASN A 325 -8.39 28.15 -14.51
CA ASN A 325 -8.56 29.00 -13.33
C ASN A 325 -10.03 29.16 -12.87
N THR A 326 -10.80 28.07 -12.99
CA THR A 326 -12.17 28.00 -12.48
C THR A 326 -12.17 27.56 -11.04
N ASN A 327 -12.95 28.25 -10.20
CA ASN A 327 -13.26 27.82 -8.83
C ASN A 327 -14.70 27.28 -8.81
N LEU A 328 -14.87 26.04 -8.38
CA LEU A 328 -16.17 25.42 -8.12
C LEU A 328 -16.42 25.41 -6.62
N ILE A 329 -17.34 26.26 -6.14
CA ILE A 329 -17.63 26.40 -4.71
C ILE A 329 -18.68 25.38 -4.30
N ALA A 330 -18.22 24.32 -3.64
CA ALA A 330 -19.11 23.23 -3.21
C ALA A 330 -20.08 23.68 -2.08
N PRO A 331 -21.33 23.17 -2.03
CA PRO A 331 -21.88 22.20 -2.99
C PRO A 331 -22.30 22.86 -4.31
N VAL A 332 -21.85 22.33 -5.44
CA VAL A 332 -22.25 22.85 -6.76
C VAL A 332 -22.42 21.68 -7.73
N THR A 333 -23.39 21.81 -8.64
CA THR A 333 -23.64 20.86 -9.72
C THR A 333 -23.38 21.53 -11.07
N VAL A 334 -22.58 20.88 -11.90
CA VAL A 334 -22.35 21.26 -13.31
C VAL A 334 -22.98 20.19 -14.18
N GLY A 335 -23.96 20.57 -14.99
CA GLY A 335 -24.72 19.65 -15.86
C GLY A 335 -23.89 19.08 -17.01
N ASN A 336 -24.39 18.01 -17.63
CA ASN A 336 -23.74 17.37 -18.78
C ASN A 336 -23.54 18.35 -19.95
N GLY A 337 -22.44 18.21 -20.69
CA GLY A 337 -22.16 19.01 -21.88
C GLY A 337 -21.94 20.50 -21.63
N SER A 338 -21.88 20.93 -20.36
CA SER A 338 -21.75 22.35 -19.98
C SER A 338 -20.33 22.86 -20.21
N TYR A 339 -20.24 24.16 -20.48
CA TYR A 339 -18.98 24.90 -20.59
C TYR A 339 -18.88 25.94 -19.48
N ILE A 340 -17.77 25.93 -18.76
CA ILE A 340 -17.43 26.99 -17.79
C ILE A 340 -16.37 27.89 -18.41
N ALA A 341 -16.66 29.18 -18.51
CA ALA A 341 -15.69 30.16 -19.01
C ALA A 341 -14.47 30.27 -18.09
N ALA A 342 -13.27 30.32 -18.65
CA ALA A 342 -12.03 30.46 -17.89
C ALA A 342 -12.08 31.68 -16.93
N GLY A 343 -11.50 31.50 -15.72
CA GLY A 343 -11.48 32.53 -14.67
C GLY A 343 -12.81 32.72 -13.95
N SER A 344 -13.76 31.82 -14.08
CA SER A 344 -15.06 31.89 -13.40
C SER A 344 -15.01 31.32 -11.98
N THR A 345 -15.80 31.90 -11.06
CA THR A 345 -16.10 31.33 -9.75
C THR A 345 -17.58 30.93 -9.72
N ILE A 346 -17.85 29.64 -9.74
CA ILE A 346 -19.19 29.08 -9.84
C ILE A 346 -19.73 28.74 -8.46
N THR A 347 -20.87 29.32 -8.09
CA THR A 347 -21.55 29.17 -6.81
C THR A 347 -22.93 28.55 -6.90
N ASP A 348 -23.53 28.60 -8.10
CA ASP A 348 -24.86 28.10 -8.36
C ASP A 348 -24.81 26.93 -9.37
N GLU A 349 -25.90 26.17 -9.45
CA GLU A 349 -26.06 25.10 -10.41
C GLU A 349 -25.90 25.61 -11.85
N VAL A 350 -25.14 24.87 -12.66
CA VAL A 350 -25.01 25.10 -14.10
C VAL A 350 -25.87 24.06 -14.83
N PRO A 351 -26.92 24.47 -15.55
CA PRO A 351 -27.75 23.54 -16.31
C PRO A 351 -26.97 22.82 -17.41
N ALA A 352 -27.43 21.65 -17.83
CA ALA A 352 -26.83 20.93 -18.96
C ALA A 352 -26.78 21.80 -20.21
N ASP A 353 -25.76 21.55 -21.06
CA ASP A 353 -25.55 22.21 -22.36
C ASP A 353 -25.48 23.76 -22.30
N SER A 354 -25.07 24.29 -21.14
CA SER A 354 -25.02 25.72 -20.88
C SER A 354 -23.59 26.27 -20.85
N LEU A 355 -23.43 27.55 -21.18
CA LEU A 355 -22.21 28.29 -20.95
C LEU A 355 -22.37 29.14 -19.66
N ALA A 356 -21.61 28.83 -18.62
CA ALA A 356 -21.56 29.64 -17.39
C ALA A 356 -20.37 30.60 -17.41
N ILE A 357 -20.63 31.87 -17.14
CA ILE A 357 -19.63 32.94 -17.07
C ILE A 357 -19.81 33.67 -15.75
N ALA A 358 -18.87 33.54 -14.82
CA ALA A 358 -18.90 34.17 -13.50
C ALA A 358 -17.59 34.92 -13.25
N ARG A 359 -17.36 35.95 -14.07
CA ARG A 359 -16.22 36.88 -13.98
C ARG A 359 -16.57 38.22 -14.59
N GLU A 360 -15.83 39.27 -14.17
CA GLU A 360 -16.00 40.63 -14.70
C GLU A 360 -15.61 40.72 -16.20
N ARG A 361 -16.21 41.71 -16.87
CA ARG A 361 -15.81 42.06 -18.23
C ARG A 361 -14.45 42.73 -18.24
N GLN A 362 -13.62 42.40 -19.20
CA GLN A 362 -12.32 43.04 -19.38
C GLN A 362 -12.47 44.52 -19.67
N VAL A 363 -11.72 45.35 -18.93
CA VAL A 363 -11.58 46.81 -19.15
C VAL A 363 -10.13 47.10 -19.51
N ASN A 364 -9.91 47.72 -20.66
CA ASN A 364 -8.61 48.21 -21.07
C ASN A 364 -8.45 49.69 -20.72
N LYS A 365 -7.32 50.08 -20.14
CA LYS A 365 -6.94 51.46 -19.85
C LYS A 365 -5.75 51.87 -20.72
N PRO A 366 -5.97 52.39 -21.97
CA PRO A 366 -4.87 52.78 -22.85
C PRO A 366 -3.94 53.80 -22.20
N GLY A 367 -2.62 53.63 -22.41
CA GLY A 367 -1.61 54.54 -21.91
C GLY A 367 -1.29 54.41 -20.39
N TRP A 368 -2.08 53.66 -19.62
CA TRP A 368 -1.89 53.52 -18.16
C TRP A 368 -0.47 53.06 -17.79
N ALA A 369 0.07 52.06 -18.43
CA ALA A 369 1.40 51.54 -18.12
C ALA A 369 2.53 52.51 -18.42
N VAL A 370 2.38 53.39 -19.41
CA VAL A 370 3.35 54.45 -19.74
C VAL A 370 3.33 55.51 -18.64
N GLN A 371 2.14 55.99 -18.27
CA GLN A 371 1.96 56.99 -17.21
C GLN A 371 2.46 56.45 -15.86
N TRP A 372 2.17 55.17 -15.55
CA TRP A 372 2.59 54.55 -14.29
C TRP A 372 4.12 54.45 -14.18
N ARG A 373 4.82 54.02 -15.26
CA ARG A 373 6.29 53.95 -15.30
C ARG A 373 6.90 55.36 -15.15
N ALA A 374 6.42 56.35 -15.89
CA ALA A 374 6.92 57.72 -15.79
C ALA A 374 6.78 58.33 -14.37
N ALA A 375 5.73 57.97 -13.66
CA ALA A 375 5.50 58.43 -12.28
C ALA A 375 6.40 57.70 -11.24
N HIS A 376 6.98 56.53 -11.58
CA HIS A 376 7.75 55.70 -10.66
C HIS A 376 9.21 55.50 -11.11
N GLU A 377 9.64 56.06 -12.25
CA GLU A 377 11.06 56.12 -12.61
C GLU A 377 11.79 56.91 -11.53
N LYS A 378 12.69 56.23 -10.82
CA LYS A 378 13.60 56.90 -9.88
C LYS A 378 14.46 57.89 -10.64
N LYS A 379 14.37 59.20 -10.27
CA LYS A 379 15.33 60.21 -10.69
C LYS A 379 16.73 59.86 -10.24
#